data_f20b7641b21ebc8708fbea09bbd0c649
#
_entry.id   f20b7641b21ebc8708fbea09bbd0c649
#
_cell.length_a   1.000
_cell.length_b   1.000
_cell.length_c   1.000
_cell.angle_alpha   90.00
_cell.angle_beta   90.00
_cell.angle_gamma   90.00
#
_symmetry.space_group_name_H-M   'P 1'
#
loop_
_entity.id
_entity.type
_entity.pdbx_description
1 polymer ?
#
loop_
_entity_poly.entity_id
_entity_poly.type
_entity_poly.pdbx_seq_one_letter_code
_entity_poly.pdbx_strand_id
1 'polypeptide(L)'
;MIKHNLAAECDYVEKTRKEYAIHFVLDAFNGKVDSILSSAKHNNYGKMEKALSDAMNIVNFNGKAFRNARIRSDYYEARLDELKWTVRSNELKRNELEEQRQIKQAIRDEERALKEYEKAKQEAEKEERMLHKALEKARKELEAKSGEDRKAYEEKLFELQKQLEEAEEKNQRAVSMAQQTRRGHVYVISNVGSFGEDVFKIGLTRRLEPLDRVKELGDASVPFQFDVHSMIFSKFRTPIKI
;
A
#
# COMPACT_ATOMS: atom_id res chain seq x y z
N MET A 1 12.55 -18.15 -35.77
CA MET A 1 12.38 -17.35 -37.02
C MET A 1 13.74 -16.94 -37.63
N ILE A 2 14.70 -16.40 -36.89
CA ILE A 2 15.99 -15.94 -37.45
C ILE A 2 16.77 -17.08 -38.11
N LYS A 3 16.84 -18.28 -37.52
CA LYS A 3 17.58 -19.47 -38.06
C LYS A 3 17.07 -19.97 -39.41
N HIS A 4 15.88 -19.57 -39.84
CA HIS A 4 15.27 -20.03 -41.10
C HIS A 4 15.04 -18.91 -42.11
N ASN A 5 15.70 -17.74 -41.93
CA ASN A 5 15.49 -16.54 -42.76
C ASN A 5 14.00 -16.10 -42.87
N LEU A 6 13.21 -16.40 -41.84
CA LEU A 6 11.79 -16.05 -41.79
C LEU A 6 11.54 -14.65 -41.20
N ALA A 7 12.56 -13.97 -40.68
CA ALA A 7 12.44 -12.68 -40.01
C ALA A 7 12.59 -11.49 -40.97
N ALA A 8 13.41 -11.65 -42.01
CA ALA A 8 13.62 -10.62 -43.03
C ALA A 8 13.83 -11.26 -44.40
N GLU A 9 13.66 -10.47 -45.46
CA GLU A 9 13.85 -10.90 -46.86
C GLU A 9 14.53 -9.81 -47.68
N CYS A 10 15.13 -10.19 -48.79
CA CYS A 10 15.72 -9.27 -49.78
C CYS A 10 15.77 -9.90 -51.17
N ASP A 11 15.95 -9.07 -52.19
CA ASP A 11 15.91 -9.48 -53.59
C ASP A 11 17.32 -9.82 -54.15
N TYR A 12 18.33 -10.12 -53.31
CA TYR A 12 19.61 -10.65 -53.77
C TYR A 12 19.47 -12.11 -54.19
N VAL A 13 20.03 -12.44 -55.36
CA VAL A 13 20.11 -13.80 -55.90
C VAL A 13 21.29 -14.58 -55.27
N GLU A 14 22.41 -13.89 -55.08
CA GLU A 14 23.60 -14.49 -54.44
C GLU A 14 23.39 -14.73 -52.95
N LYS A 15 23.53 -15.98 -52.51
CA LYS A 15 23.24 -16.42 -51.15
C LYS A 15 24.00 -15.62 -50.08
N THR A 16 25.31 -15.41 -50.30
CA THR A 16 26.16 -14.71 -49.31
C THR A 16 25.74 -13.25 -49.13
N ARG A 17 25.48 -12.53 -50.23
CA ARG A 17 24.98 -11.15 -50.16
C ARG A 17 23.59 -11.06 -49.57
N LYS A 18 22.76 -12.06 -49.87
CA LYS A 18 21.44 -12.18 -49.25
C LYS A 18 21.51 -12.30 -47.74
N GLU A 19 22.36 -13.17 -47.22
CA GLU A 19 22.58 -13.39 -45.80
C GLU A 19 23.08 -12.10 -45.10
N TYR A 20 24.09 -11.44 -45.67
CA TYR A 20 24.61 -10.19 -45.11
C TYR A 20 23.55 -9.08 -45.07
N ALA A 21 22.75 -8.91 -46.13
CA ALA A 21 21.72 -7.90 -46.16
C ALA A 21 20.62 -8.17 -45.13
N ILE A 22 20.21 -9.44 -44.98
CA ILE A 22 19.23 -9.86 -43.97
C ILE A 22 19.77 -9.63 -42.56
N HIS A 23 21.00 -10.03 -42.28
CA HIS A 23 21.61 -9.81 -40.97
C HIS A 23 21.71 -8.33 -40.62
N PHE A 24 22.10 -7.50 -41.56
CA PHE A 24 22.20 -6.06 -41.35
C PHE A 24 20.88 -5.42 -40.97
N VAL A 25 19.80 -5.70 -41.70
CA VAL A 25 18.46 -5.14 -41.35
C VAL A 25 17.89 -5.71 -40.06
N LEU A 26 18.19 -6.98 -39.77
CA LEU A 26 17.77 -7.60 -38.51
C LEU A 26 18.49 -6.99 -37.31
N ASP A 27 19.81 -6.81 -37.40
CA ASP A 27 20.59 -6.17 -36.33
C ASP A 27 20.11 -4.74 -36.08
N ALA A 28 19.92 -3.97 -37.15
CA ALA A 28 19.41 -2.61 -37.05
C ALA A 28 18.00 -2.54 -36.42
N PHE A 29 17.14 -3.47 -36.77
CA PHE A 29 15.78 -3.54 -36.21
C PHE A 29 15.79 -4.02 -34.76
N ASN A 30 16.45 -5.13 -34.48
CA ASN A 30 16.51 -5.70 -33.14
C ASN A 30 17.14 -4.76 -32.13
N GLY A 31 18.22 -4.07 -32.45
CA GLY A 31 18.82 -3.08 -31.57
C GLY A 31 17.87 -1.94 -31.18
N LYS A 32 17.02 -1.48 -32.13
CA LYS A 32 15.97 -0.51 -31.83
C LYS A 32 14.86 -1.11 -30.97
N VAL A 33 14.42 -2.31 -31.30
CA VAL A 33 13.37 -3.01 -30.55
C VAL A 33 13.79 -3.31 -29.12
N ASP A 34 15.01 -3.77 -28.91
CA ASP A 34 15.53 -4.07 -27.57
C ASP A 34 15.61 -2.81 -26.69
N SER A 35 15.98 -1.67 -27.29
CA SER A 35 15.92 -0.37 -26.63
C SER A 35 14.48 0.05 -26.27
N ILE A 36 13.51 -0.20 -27.15
CA ILE A 36 12.09 0.05 -26.91
C ILE A 36 11.56 -0.84 -25.77
N LEU A 37 11.86 -2.13 -25.82
CA LEU A 37 11.45 -3.10 -24.80
C LEU A 37 12.02 -2.76 -23.41
N SER A 38 13.30 -2.35 -23.36
CA SER A 38 13.92 -1.93 -22.10
C SER A 38 13.28 -0.69 -21.47
N SER A 39 12.66 0.16 -22.30
CA SER A 39 11.97 1.38 -21.90
C SER A 39 10.47 1.17 -21.65
N ALA A 40 9.96 -0.05 -21.89
CA ALA A 40 8.54 -0.37 -21.74
C ALA A 40 8.12 -0.38 -20.26
N LYS A 41 7.02 0.34 -19.97
CA LYS A 41 6.40 0.42 -18.64
C LYS A 41 4.92 0.03 -18.75
N HIS A 42 4.29 -0.23 -17.61
CA HIS A 42 2.87 -0.60 -17.52
C HIS A 42 1.89 0.40 -18.18
N ASN A 43 2.27 1.65 -18.37
CA ASN A 43 1.39 2.75 -18.83
C ASN A 43 1.83 3.40 -20.14
N ASN A 44 2.81 2.87 -20.86
CA ASN A 44 3.34 3.52 -22.06
C ASN A 44 3.25 2.67 -23.34
N TYR A 45 2.39 1.62 -23.34
CA TYR A 45 2.26 0.68 -24.46
C TYR A 45 2.08 1.38 -25.81
N GLY A 46 1.10 2.26 -25.97
CA GLY A 46 0.82 2.93 -27.25
C GLY A 46 2.00 3.78 -27.80
N LYS A 47 2.77 4.40 -26.88
CA LYS A 47 4.00 5.11 -27.27
C LYS A 47 5.07 4.16 -27.77
N MET A 48 5.23 3.01 -27.12
CA MET A 48 6.22 2.01 -27.51
C MET A 48 5.83 1.26 -28.78
N GLU A 49 4.54 0.98 -28.96
CA GLU A 49 3.99 0.40 -30.19
C GLU A 49 4.25 1.30 -31.40
N LYS A 50 4.01 2.61 -31.27
CA LYS A 50 4.33 3.59 -32.32
C LYS A 50 5.83 3.61 -32.61
N ALA A 51 6.67 3.63 -31.58
CA ALA A 51 8.12 3.61 -31.77
C ALA A 51 8.60 2.33 -32.48
N LEU A 52 7.96 1.18 -32.20
CA LEU A 52 8.23 -0.09 -32.87
C LEU A 52 7.88 -0.03 -34.38
N SER A 53 6.71 0.53 -34.69
CA SER A 53 6.27 0.75 -36.08
C SER A 53 7.21 1.70 -36.83
N ASP A 54 7.61 2.81 -36.20
CA ASP A 54 8.55 3.77 -36.77
C ASP A 54 9.93 3.12 -37.00
N ALA A 55 10.39 2.26 -36.06
CA ALA A 55 11.63 1.52 -36.22
C ALA A 55 11.60 0.58 -37.44
N MET A 56 10.50 -0.16 -37.65
CA MET A 56 10.32 -1.02 -38.83
C MET A 56 10.33 -0.18 -40.13
N ASN A 57 9.59 0.92 -40.15
CA ASN A 57 9.50 1.79 -41.33
C ASN A 57 10.86 2.38 -41.70
N ILE A 58 11.65 2.85 -40.73
CA ILE A 58 12.99 3.40 -40.98
C ILE A 58 13.92 2.33 -41.48
N VAL A 59 13.96 1.12 -40.89
CA VAL A 59 14.80 0.04 -41.30
C VAL A 59 14.44 -0.45 -42.69
N ASN A 60 13.17 -0.62 -43.00
CA ASN A 60 12.72 -1.02 -44.35
C ASN A 60 12.97 0.06 -45.40
N PHE A 61 12.86 1.34 -45.04
CA PHE A 61 13.22 2.44 -45.93
C PHE A 61 14.73 2.39 -46.29
N ASN A 62 15.60 2.25 -45.30
CA ASN A 62 17.04 2.16 -45.51
C ASN A 62 17.45 0.85 -46.23
N GLY A 63 16.71 -0.22 -46.01
CA GLY A 63 16.94 -1.52 -46.65
C GLY A 63 16.71 -1.52 -48.16
N LYS A 64 16.05 -0.51 -48.73
CA LYS A 64 15.92 -0.33 -50.19
C LYS A 64 17.26 -0.24 -50.87
N ALA A 65 18.28 0.35 -50.23
CA ALA A 65 19.64 0.41 -50.75
C ALA A 65 20.31 -0.97 -50.86
N PHE A 66 19.82 -1.99 -50.17
CA PHE A 66 20.34 -3.36 -50.11
C PHE A 66 19.36 -4.33 -50.81
N ARG A 67 18.99 -4.05 -52.04
CA ARG A 67 18.05 -4.87 -52.82
C ARG A 67 16.77 -5.16 -52.06
N ASN A 68 16.09 -4.09 -51.60
CA ASN A 68 14.83 -4.16 -50.84
C ASN A 68 14.86 -5.09 -49.62
N ALA A 69 16.01 -5.13 -48.93
CA ALA A 69 16.05 -5.84 -47.66
C ALA A 69 15.07 -5.27 -46.68
N ARG A 70 14.17 -6.08 -46.12
CA ARG A 70 13.07 -5.64 -45.28
C ARG A 70 12.71 -6.66 -44.21
N ILE A 71 12.22 -6.17 -43.11
CA ILE A 71 11.64 -6.95 -42.02
C ILE A 71 10.26 -7.47 -42.45
N ARG A 72 10.01 -8.75 -42.26
CA ARG A 72 8.72 -9.39 -42.53
C ARG A 72 7.66 -9.04 -41.52
N SER A 73 6.42 -8.94 -41.97
CA SER A 73 5.27 -8.65 -41.08
C SER A 73 5.14 -9.64 -39.96
N ASP A 74 5.30 -10.94 -40.22
CA ASP A 74 5.20 -11.99 -39.22
C ASP A 74 6.25 -11.80 -38.08
N TYR A 75 7.47 -11.34 -38.43
CA TYR A 75 8.49 -11.05 -37.43
C TYR A 75 8.17 -9.78 -36.63
N TYR A 76 7.68 -8.76 -37.30
CA TYR A 76 7.21 -7.54 -36.65
C TYR A 76 6.09 -7.84 -35.63
N GLU A 77 5.07 -8.63 -36.02
CA GLU A 77 4.00 -9.06 -35.12
C GLU A 77 4.51 -9.83 -33.91
N ALA A 78 5.48 -10.74 -34.10
CA ALA A 78 6.10 -11.45 -33.00
C ALA A 78 6.81 -10.50 -32.01
N ARG A 79 7.48 -9.44 -32.52
CA ARG A 79 8.12 -8.42 -31.65
C ARG A 79 7.09 -7.51 -30.99
N LEU A 80 5.97 -7.25 -31.65
CA LEU A 80 4.84 -6.52 -31.06
C LEU A 80 4.19 -7.31 -29.93
N ASP A 81 4.03 -8.60 -30.09
CA ASP A 81 3.53 -9.47 -29.01
C ASP A 81 4.50 -9.53 -27.83
N GLU A 82 5.80 -9.56 -28.09
CA GLU A 82 6.83 -9.46 -27.05
C GLU A 82 6.70 -8.15 -26.24
N LEU A 83 6.42 -7.03 -26.92
CA LEU A 83 6.14 -5.76 -26.27
C LEU A 83 4.90 -5.84 -25.36
N LYS A 84 3.79 -6.44 -25.85
CA LYS A 84 2.58 -6.64 -25.04
C LYS A 84 2.86 -7.44 -23.77
N TRP A 85 3.59 -8.56 -23.92
CA TRP A 85 3.95 -9.39 -22.78
C TRP A 85 4.89 -8.69 -21.80
N THR A 86 5.82 -7.88 -22.30
CA THR A 86 6.74 -7.09 -21.48
C THR A 86 5.98 -6.07 -20.64
N VAL A 87 5.04 -5.34 -21.25
CA VAL A 87 4.19 -4.37 -20.54
C VAL A 87 3.32 -5.08 -19.50
N ARG A 88 2.72 -6.22 -19.87
CA ARG A 88 1.88 -7.00 -18.93
C ARG A 88 2.68 -7.56 -17.76
N SER A 89 3.88 -8.06 -18.01
CA SER A 89 4.78 -8.53 -16.94
C SER A 89 5.14 -7.40 -15.97
N ASN A 90 5.43 -6.20 -16.49
CA ASN A 90 5.74 -5.04 -15.66
C ASN A 90 4.54 -4.56 -14.85
N GLU A 91 3.34 -4.65 -15.39
CA GLU A 91 2.09 -4.37 -14.67
C GLU A 91 1.89 -5.35 -13.51
N LEU A 92 2.03 -6.66 -13.76
CA LEU A 92 1.90 -7.69 -12.72
C LEU A 92 2.92 -7.51 -11.60
N LYS A 93 4.20 -7.29 -11.96
CA LYS A 93 5.25 -7.02 -10.95
C LYS A 93 4.95 -5.79 -10.09
N ARG A 94 4.40 -4.75 -10.70
CA ARG A 94 3.98 -3.55 -9.96
C ARG A 94 2.87 -3.87 -8.98
N ASN A 95 1.83 -4.59 -9.42
CA ASN A 95 0.70 -4.95 -8.59
C ASN A 95 1.12 -5.85 -7.41
N GLU A 96 1.98 -6.86 -7.66
CA GLU A 96 2.56 -7.69 -6.61
C GLU A 96 3.35 -6.86 -5.57
N LEU A 97 4.16 -5.91 -6.04
CA LEU A 97 4.93 -5.04 -5.15
C LEU A 97 4.02 -4.14 -4.30
N GLU A 98 2.95 -3.64 -4.88
CA GLU A 98 1.97 -2.81 -4.18
C GLU A 98 1.19 -3.63 -3.14
N GLU A 99 0.77 -4.84 -3.49
CA GLU A 99 0.14 -5.77 -2.56
C GLU A 99 1.05 -6.12 -1.38
N GLN A 100 2.33 -6.42 -1.64
CA GLN A 100 3.32 -6.67 -0.59
C GLN A 100 3.53 -5.45 0.33
N ARG A 101 3.49 -4.24 -0.22
CA ARG A 101 3.58 -3.01 0.57
C ARG A 101 2.35 -2.85 1.48
N GLN A 102 1.15 -3.10 0.96
CA GLN A 102 -0.08 -3.05 1.74
C GLN A 102 -0.09 -4.07 2.87
N ILE A 103 0.33 -5.32 2.60
CA ILE A 103 0.45 -6.37 3.61
C ILE A 103 1.44 -5.95 4.71
N LYS A 104 2.64 -5.48 4.34
CA LYS A 104 3.63 -5.00 5.31
C LYS A 104 3.12 -3.84 6.15
N GLN A 105 2.36 -2.94 5.53
CA GLN A 105 1.77 -1.81 6.25
C GLN A 105 0.70 -2.28 7.24
N ALA A 106 -0.17 -3.20 6.83
CA ALA A 106 -1.20 -3.76 7.70
C ALA A 106 -0.58 -4.47 8.92
N ILE A 107 0.51 -5.24 8.73
CA ILE A 107 1.24 -5.88 9.83
C ILE A 107 1.81 -4.84 10.81
N ARG A 108 2.45 -3.78 10.30
CA ARG A 108 3.00 -2.72 11.15
C ARG A 108 1.92 -1.98 11.94
N ASP A 109 0.78 -1.73 11.31
CA ASP A 109 -0.34 -1.07 11.97
C ASP A 109 -0.95 -1.97 13.05
N GLU A 110 -1.00 -3.28 12.83
CA GLU A 110 -1.43 -4.27 13.84
C GLU A 110 -0.45 -4.33 15.03
N GLU A 111 0.85 -4.38 14.77
CA GLU A 111 1.87 -4.35 15.83
C GLU A 111 1.84 -3.05 16.65
N ARG A 112 1.61 -1.90 16.01
CA ARG A 112 1.46 -0.62 16.72
C ARG A 112 0.22 -0.62 17.60
N ALA A 113 -0.91 -1.06 17.07
CA ALA A 113 -2.15 -1.15 17.84
C ALA A 113 -1.98 -2.06 19.06
N LEU A 114 -1.33 -3.21 18.92
CA LEU A 114 -1.05 -4.10 20.05
C LEU A 114 -0.18 -3.42 21.12
N LYS A 115 0.89 -2.72 20.73
CA LYS A 115 1.75 -1.97 21.66
C LYS A 115 0.99 -0.84 22.37
N GLU A 116 0.11 -0.13 21.66
CA GLU A 116 -0.74 0.91 22.25
C GLU A 116 -1.68 0.32 23.32
N TYR A 117 -2.31 -0.82 23.02
CA TYR A 117 -3.16 -1.52 23.98
C TYR A 117 -2.40 -2.02 25.20
N GLU A 118 -1.23 -2.63 25.00
CA GLU A 118 -0.38 -3.10 26.11
C GLU A 118 0.05 -1.93 27.01
N LYS A 119 0.41 -0.81 26.41
CA LYS A 119 0.80 0.41 27.14
C LYS A 119 -0.38 0.97 27.93
N ALA A 120 -1.55 1.13 27.29
CA ALA A 120 -2.75 1.61 27.95
C ALA A 120 -3.17 0.70 29.12
N LYS A 121 -3.08 -0.61 28.96
CA LYS A 121 -3.33 -1.58 30.02
C LYS A 121 -2.36 -1.41 31.19
N GLN A 122 -1.05 -1.30 30.92
CA GLN A 122 -0.03 -1.11 31.97
C GLN A 122 -0.22 0.22 32.71
N GLU A 123 -0.63 1.28 32.03
CA GLU A 123 -0.91 2.58 32.63
C GLU A 123 -2.16 2.49 33.54
N ALA A 124 -3.24 1.86 33.07
CA ALA A 124 -4.45 1.66 33.84
C ALA A 124 -4.20 0.79 35.09
N GLU A 125 -3.44 -0.30 34.98
CA GLU A 125 -3.06 -1.13 36.13
C GLU A 125 -2.18 -0.37 37.15
N LYS A 126 -1.31 0.52 36.70
CA LYS A 126 -0.52 1.36 37.61
C LYS A 126 -1.38 2.37 38.36
N GLU A 127 -2.30 3.03 37.65
CA GLU A 127 -3.23 3.99 38.25
C GLU A 127 -4.09 3.32 39.31
N GLU A 128 -4.70 2.18 39.02
CA GLU A 128 -5.47 1.36 39.96
C GLU A 128 -4.67 0.98 41.21
N ARG A 129 -3.43 0.50 41.04
CA ARG A 129 -2.54 0.16 42.18
C ARG A 129 -2.18 1.37 43.06
N MET A 130 -1.98 2.54 42.42
CA MET A 130 -1.71 3.78 43.14
C MET A 130 -2.91 4.23 43.97
N LEU A 131 -4.12 4.18 43.41
CA LEU A 131 -5.36 4.51 44.07
C LEU A 131 -5.68 3.56 45.23
N HIS A 132 -5.48 2.24 45.04
CA HIS A 132 -5.63 1.27 46.12
C HIS A 132 -4.69 1.58 47.30
N LYS A 133 -3.42 1.88 47.04
CA LYS A 133 -2.45 2.24 48.10
C LYS A 133 -2.84 3.55 48.79
N ALA A 134 -3.35 4.55 48.06
CA ALA A 134 -3.81 5.81 48.61
C ALA A 134 -5.05 5.60 49.52
N LEU A 135 -5.97 4.74 49.09
CA LEU A 135 -7.18 4.40 49.83
C LEU A 135 -6.87 3.64 51.12
N GLU A 136 -5.93 2.66 51.10
CA GLU A 136 -5.45 1.97 52.31
C GLU A 136 -4.79 2.92 53.31
N LYS A 137 -3.98 3.88 52.84
CA LYS A 137 -3.36 4.89 53.69
C LYS A 137 -4.42 5.80 54.33
N ALA A 138 -5.36 6.30 53.50
CA ALA A 138 -6.43 7.16 54.01
C ALA A 138 -7.32 6.44 55.04
N ARG A 139 -7.59 5.14 54.89
CA ARG A 139 -8.31 4.33 55.89
C ARG A 139 -7.56 4.22 57.21
N LYS A 140 -6.25 3.95 57.17
CA LYS A 140 -5.41 3.87 58.39
C LYS A 140 -5.31 5.21 59.11
N GLU A 141 -5.24 6.30 58.37
CA GLU A 141 -5.22 7.67 58.93
C GLU A 141 -6.57 8.06 59.54
N LEU A 142 -7.69 7.62 58.98
CA LEU A 142 -9.01 7.83 59.53
C LEU A 142 -9.22 7.13 60.90
N GLU A 143 -8.69 5.88 61.03
CA GLU A 143 -8.75 5.13 62.29
C GLU A 143 -8.01 5.82 63.43
N ALA A 144 -6.97 6.61 63.13
CA ALA A 144 -6.14 7.29 64.11
C ALA A 144 -6.65 8.69 64.51
N LYS A 145 -7.72 9.21 63.87
CA LYS A 145 -8.20 10.60 64.08
C LYS A 145 -9.59 10.65 64.67
N SER A 146 -9.86 11.73 65.47
CA SER A 146 -11.16 11.98 66.08
C SER A 146 -11.56 13.47 65.92
N GLY A 147 -12.86 13.75 65.88
CA GLY A 147 -13.40 15.11 65.81
C GLY A 147 -13.67 15.64 64.39
N GLU A 148 -13.50 16.95 64.16
CA GLU A 148 -13.78 17.61 62.89
C GLU A 148 -12.88 17.14 61.74
N ASP A 149 -11.66 16.76 62.06
CA ASP A 149 -10.71 16.18 61.07
C ASP A 149 -11.24 14.88 60.43
N ARG A 150 -12.09 14.13 61.15
CA ARG A 150 -12.63 12.88 60.67
C ARG A 150 -13.56 13.06 59.47
N LYS A 151 -14.37 14.11 59.42
CA LYS A 151 -15.29 14.39 58.32
C LYS A 151 -14.52 14.72 57.02
N ALA A 152 -13.46 15.51 57.11
CA ALA A 152 -12.62 15.81 55.94
C ALA A 152 -11.94 14.55 55.35
N TYR A 153 -11.56 13.59 56.21
CA TYR A 153 -11.00 12.31 55.74
C TYR A 153 -12.06 11.36 55.19
N GLU A 154 -13.29 11.41 55.68
CA GLU A 154 -14.43 10.64 55.13
C GLU A 154 -14.77 11.12 53.70
N GLU A 155 -14.78 12.44 53.47
CA GLU A 155 -14.97 13.01 52.12
C GLU A 155 -13.86 12.63 51.18
N LYS A 156 -12.62 12.67 51.64
CA LYS A 156 -11.44 12.25 50.86
C LYS A 156 -11.46 10.76 50.51
N LEU A 157 -11.92 9.91 51.42
CA LEU A 157 -12.12 8.47 51.20
C LEU A 157 -13.19 8.22 50.15
N PHE A 158 -14.30 8.95 50.20
CA PHE A 158 -15.36 8.83 49.21
C PHE A 158 -14.89 9.24 47.81
N GLU A 159 -14.12 10.30 47.73
CA GLU A 159 -13.56 10.75 46.46
C GLU A 159 -12.55 9.76 45.88
N LEU A 160 -11.67 9.20 46.70
CA LEU A 160 -10.72 8.14 46.30
C LEU A 160 -11.41 6.85 45.90
N GLN A 161 -12.53 6.49 46.55
CA GLN A 161 -13.33 5.33 46.14
C GLN A 161 -13.96 5.53 44.76
N LYS A 162 -14.49 6.70 44.50
CA LYS A 162 -15.07 7.06 43.19
C LYS A 162 -14.01 7.03 42.10
N GLN A 163 -12.83 7.58 42.35
CA GLN A 163 -11.72 7.56 41.42
C GLN A 163 -11.24 6.14 41.13
N LEU A 164 -11.23 5.26 42.13
CA LEU A 164 -10.91 3.87 41.98
C LEU A 164 -11.90 3.13 41.07
N GLU A 165 -13.19 3.35 41.29
CA GLU A 165 -14.26 2.75 40.49
C GLU A 165 -14.17 3.20 39.02
N GLU A 166 -13.88 4.49 38.79
CA GLU A 166 -13.62 5.01 37.43
C GLU A 166 -12.37 4.40 36.81
N ALA A 167 -11.29 4.17 37.57
CA ALA A 167 -10.06 3.55 37.13
C ALA A 167 -10.24 2.05 36.80
N GLU A 168 -11.01 1.33 37.64
CA GLU A 168 -11.37 -0.07 37.39
C GLU A 168 -12.19 -0.24 36.10
N GLU A 169 -13.17 0.66 35.87
CA GLU A 169 -13.94 0.66 34.62
C GLU A 169 -13.03 0.92 33.40
N LYS A 170 -12.11 1.87 33.49
CA LYS A 170 -11.14 2.14 32.42
C LYS A 170 -10.25 0.92 32.15
N ASN A 171 -9.78 0.25 33.20
CA ASN A 171 -8.96 -0.96 33.08
C ASN A 171 -9.77 -2.09 32.44
N GLN A 172 -10.99 -2.34 32.86
CA GLN A 172 -11.85 -3.33 32.24
C GLN A 172 -12.12 -3.05 30.75
N ARG A 173 -12.34 -1.79 30.39
CA ARG A 173 -12.50 -1.37 28.99
C ARG A 173 -11.21 -1.61 28.19
N ALA A 174 -10.05 -1.25 28.74
CA ALA A 174 -8.75 -1.46 28.10
C ALA A 174 -8.45 -2.97 27.88
N VAL A 175 -8.69 -3.81 28.90
CA VAL A 175 -8.54 -5.26 28.81
C VAL A 175 -9.50 -5.88 27.80
N SER A 176 -10.78 -5.45 27.82
CA SER A 176 -11.77 -5.90 26.85
C SER A 176 -11.37 -5.52 25.40
N MET A 177 -10.87 -4.33 25.18
CA MET A 177 -10.38 -3.89 23.87
C MET A 177 -9.12 -4.65 23.45
N ALA A 178 -8.16 -4.90 24.34
CA ALA A 178 -6.97 -5.70 24.05
C ALA A 178 -7.30 -7.15 23.68
N GLN A 179 -8.32 -7.74 24.30
CA GLN A 179 -8.79 -9.09 23.94
C GLN A 179 -9.56 -9.13 22.61
N GLN A 180 -10.04 -7.99 22.14
CA GLN A 180 -10.80 -7.86 20.90
C GLN A 180 -9.90 -7.63 19.68
N THR A 181 -8.71 -8.25 19.60
CA THR A 181 -7.74 -8.11 18.50
C THR A 181 -8.30 -8.36 17.08
N ARG A 182 -9.55 -8.82 17.00
CA ARG A 182 -10.25 -9.10 15.74
C ARG A 182 -11.25 -7.99 15.31
N ARG A 183 -11.45 -6.98 16.13
CA ARG A 183 -12.39 -5.88 15.86
C ARG A 183 -11.63 -4.64 15.40
N GLY A 184 -12.28 -3.80 14.61
CA GLY A 184 -11.68 -2.58 14.11
C GLY A 184 -12.73 -1.62 13.56
N HIS A 185 -12.29 -0.45 13.13
CA HIS A 185 -13.14 0.53 12.47
C HIS A 185 -12.84 0.57 10.98
N VAL A 186 -13.88 0.38 10.17
CA VAL A 186 -13.84 0.65 8.74
C VAL A 186 -14.08 2.13 8.54
N TYR A 187 -13.17 2.80 7.85
CA TYR A 187 -13.31 4.21 7.53
C TYR A 187 -13.48 4.41 6.02
N VAL A 188 -14.29 5.39 5.65
CA VAL A 188 -14.47 5.87 4.29
C VAL A 188 -14.04 7.33 4.25
N ILE A 189 -13.00 7.62 3.48
CA ILE A 189 -12.43 8.96 3.37
C ILE A 189 -12.29 9.37 1.92
N SER A 190 -12.33 10.68 1.67
CA SER A 190 -12.00 11.27 0.37
C SER A 190 -11.02 12.42 0.51
N ASN A 191 -10.41 12.79 -0.59
CA ASN A 191 -9.62 14.01 -0.72
C ASN A 191 -9.59 14.38 -2.21
N VAL A 192 -10.33 15.40 -2.58
CA VAL A 192 -10.46 15.83 -3.98
C VAL A 192 -9.09 16.19 -4.59
N GLY A 193 -8.20 16.80 -3.80
CA GLY A 193 -6.87 17.18 -4.26
C GLY A 193 -5.92 16.01 -4.55
N SER A 194 -6.14 14.84 -3.94
CA SER A 194 -5.25 13.67 -4.06
C SER A 194 -5.86 12.53 -4.85
N PHE A 195 -7.16 12.33 -4.73
CA PHE A 195 -7.87 11.20 -5.36
C PHE A 195 -8.69 11.64 -6.58
N GLY A 196 -9.05 12.93 -6.69
CA GLY A 196 -10.00 13.43 -7.64
C GLY A 196 -11.43 13.47 -7.09
N GLU A 197 -12.37 13.98 -7.91
CA GLU A 197 -13.79 14.02 -7.57
C GLU A 197 -14.37 12.60 -7.57
N ASP A 198 -15.32 12.35 -6.66
CA ASP A 198 -16.06 11.08 -6.50
C ASP A 198 -15.19 9.83 -6.24
N VAL A 199 -13.95 10.01 -5.78
CA VAL A 199 -13.07 8.89 -5.41
C VAL A 199 -12.93 8.78 -3.91
N PHE A 200 -13.26 7.59 -3.38
CA PHE A 200 -13.25 7.29 -1.95
C PHE A 200 -12.23 6.19 -1.63
N LYS A 201 -11.52 6.35 -0.51
CA LYS A 201 -10.68 5.30 0.06
C LYS A 201 -11.41 4.65 1.22
N ILE A 202 -11.53 3.33 1.15
CA ILE A 202 -12.05 2.50 2.24
C ILE A 202 -10.87 1.78 2.90
N GLY A 203 -10.78 1.86 4.23
CA GLY A 203 -9.72 1.21 4.98
C GLY A 203 -10.20 0.68 6.32
N LEU A 204 -9.40 -0.16 6.95
CA LEU A 204 -9.63 -0.70 8.29
C LEU A 204 -8.51 -0.23 9.22
N THR A 205 -8.89 0.22 10.42
CA THR A 205 -7.95 0.49 11.50
C THR A 205 -8.36 -0.24 12.77
N ARG A 206 -7.38 -0.70 13.54
CA ARG A 206 -7.57 -1.32 14.84
C ARG A 206 -7.07 -0.45 16.00
N ARG A 207 -6.73 0.80 15.71
CA ARG A 207 -6.26 1.75 16.75
C ARG A 207 -7.37 2.09 17.72
N LEU A 208 -6.97 2.42 18.95
CA LEU A 208 -7.88 2.94 19.99
C LEU A 208 -8.62 4.17 19.49
N GLU A 209 -7.86 5.11 18.87
CA GLU A 209 -8.42 6.30 18.24
C GLU A 209 -8.36 6.16 16.71
N PRO A 210 -9.46 5.78 16.05
CA PRO A 210 -9.48 5.52 14.61
C PRO A 210 -9.14 6.75 13.76
N LEU A 211 -9.49 7.95 14.26
CA LEU A 211 -9.22 9.22 13.57
C LEU A 211 -7.72 9.54 13.47
N ASP A 212 -6.91 9.07 14.41
CA ASP A 212 -5.46 9.26 14.34
C ASP A 212 -4.85 8.56 13.14
N ARG A 213 -5.44 7.42 12.74
CA ARG A 213 -5.04 6.75 11.49
C ARG A 213 -5.33 7.58 10.25
N VAL A 214 -6.47 8.26 10.22
CA VAL A 214 -6.85 9.13 9.09
C VAL A 214 -5.94 10.36 9.04
N LYS A 215 -5.62 10.97 10.19
CA LYS A 215 -4.66 12.08 10.29
C LYS A 215 -3.28 11.68 9.77
N GLU A 216 -2.72 10.55 10.23
CA GLU A 216 -1.41 10.07 9.75
C GLU A 216 -1.37 9.83 8.24
N LEU A 217 -2.46 9.35 7.64
CA LEU A 217 -2.57 9.20 6.20
C LEU A 217 -2.49 10.56 5.48
N GLY A 218 -3.00 11.62 6.11
CA GLY A 218 -2.95 12.98 5.60
C GLY A 218 -1.58 13.64 5.78
N ASP A 219 -0.95 13.50 6.93
CA ASP A 219 0.30 14.19 7.28
C ASP A 219 1.48 13.82 6.35
N ALA A 220 1.51 12.61 5.83
CA ALA A 220 2.65 12.10 5.07
C ALA A 220 2.57 12.34 3.55
N SER A 221 1.40 12.65 2.98
CA SER A 221 1.21 12.49 1.53
C SER A 221 0.32 13.51 0.85
N VAL A 222 -0.40 14.37 1.58
CA VAL A 222 -1.37 15.27 0.98
C VAL A 222 -1.35 16.67 1.60
N PRO A 223 -1.55 17.73 0.81
CA PRO A 223 -1.52 19.11 1.30
C PRO A 223 -2.75 19.50 2.13
N PHE A 224 -3.80 18.68 2.13
CA PHE A 224 -5.06 18.90 2.85
C PHE A 224 -5.46 17.65 3.61
N GLN A 225 -6.15 17.81 4.74
CA GLN A 225 -6.68 16.69 5.52
C GLN A 225 -7.74 15.92 4.71
N PHE A 226 -7.90 14.63 5.04
CA PHE A 226 -8.96 13.82 4.45
C PHE A 226 -10.32 14.14 5.04
N ASP A 227 -11.32 14.19 4.19
CA ASP A 227 -12.73 14.24 4.60
C ASP A 227 -13.19 12.84 5.03
N VAL A 228 -13.68 12.72 6.25
CA VAL A 228 -14.19 11.46 6.81
C VAL A 228 -15.69 11.37 6.57
N HIS A 229 -16.12 10.49 5.68
CA HIS A 229 -17.53 10.29 5.36
C HIS A 229 -18.20 9.30 6.29
N SER A 230 -17.49 8.27 6.71
CA SER A 230 -18.04 7.24 7.60
C SER A 230 -16.95 6.57 8.42
N MET A 231 -17.32 6.20 9.66
CA MET A 231 -16.51 5.41 10.58
C MET A 231 -17.39 4.35 11.20
N ILE A 232 -17.21 3.09 10.78
CA ILE A 232 -18.11 1.98 11.13
C ILE A 232 -17.33 0.96 11.95
N PHE A 233 -17.80 0.65 13.15
CA PHE A 233 -17.23 -0.41 13.97
C PHE A 233 -17.57 -1.79 13.39
N SER A 234 -16.56 -2.59 13.07
CA SER A 234 -16.72 -3.91 12.49
C SER A 234 -16.21 -5.00 13.42
N LYS A 235 -17.03 -6.03 13.62
CA LYS A 235 -16.69 -7.25 14.36
C LYS A 235 -16.01 -8.32 13.47
N PHE A 236 -15.93 -8.12 12.15
CA PHE A 236 -15.52 -9.13 11.19
C PHE A 236 -14.04 -9.02 10.80
N ARG A 237 -13.42 -10.19 10.56
CA ARG A 237 -11.99 -10.35 10.25
C ARG A 237 -11.65 -10.21 8.76
N THR A 238 -12.63 -10.20 7.89
CA THR A 238 -12.41 -10.22 6.44
C THR A 238 -12.30 -8.81 5.87
N PRO A 239 -11.26 -8.50 5.08
CA PRO A 239 -11.31 -7.34 4.20
C PRO A 239 -12.50 -7.56 3.25
N ILE A 240 -13.35 -6.55 3.15
CA ILE A 240 -14.39 -6.50 2.13
C ILE A 240 -13.63 -6.56 0.80
N LYS A 241 -13.74 -7.68 0.08
CA LYS A 241 -13.37 -7.72 -1.33
C LYS A 241 -14.45 -6.94 -2.08
N ILE A 242 -14.08 -5.74 -2.50
CA ILE A 242 -14.85 -4.93 -3.44
C ILE A 242 -14.41 -5.32 -4.84
#